data_81e5932c41cace363c08d020779837f2
#
_entry.id   81e5932c41cace363c08d020779837f2
#
_cell.length_a   1.000
_cell.length_b   1.000
_cell.length_c   1.000
_cell.angle_alpha   90.00
_cell.angle_beta   90.00
_cell.angle_gamma   90.00
#
_symmetry.space_group_name_H-M   'P 1'
#
loop_
_entity.id
_entity.type
_entity.pdbx_description
1 polymer ?
#
loop_
_entity_poly.entity_id
_entity_poly.type
_entity_poly.pdbx_seq_one_letter_code
_entity_poly.pdbx_strand_id
1 'polypeptide(L)'
;SRTGNRKKQSRTSNQKNGYALKLEQSYGGARDNTVTIKNSGSKQSVLTSSGYQITTSSGDSNYTQIVNLEGDIVLKNLDETKEPLGIKLGTGSKLLDTESARNLIPNGGFSVKEADGNKYIYGSYANAAGKAADGNITLLHDYKGNEPINSGSKSAALDLDGHTYTYTGKTAAINVNYPNVEFTVKNGKVVATDETTDGAHLIGAPNESNMNNRSLTLDGVELTVPGDVCGIITNGTETGNKVTLKNSTLNVENGFGIYFPSSGKVTIDNSVINAKHAGVQVCSGSLTIVGETAITVTGQPQEKTDADGPIADGAAVSIVNRDGYKKLETVNIENGVFNSAADVEAVRAYSFNNADKTENEWSEAGNVVEVTGGSFSSNIAENIVNSDMQATTTSGGETRFVVGKTAVENAIQALKSGDKITFKKVADDAVITVPENVEITNSTGKDITVNGDTFEVGETTTAHVWDTEYTIDKEATCTEDGSKSIHCTTPGCTAKKDVQIIPAAHKLENVAEQQATCKAEGIKAHQHCTVCGKDFIDGVEKTVDELKITKLAHTYVDGKCTVCGESDSNYNPGTMNPEQMIPSQPNDTNKPDNRMDNPETGDGSNLTLPIIILSVSGIGLSGIFIYLRKRKCNR
;
A
#
# COMPACT_ATOMS: atom_id res chain seq x y z
N SER A 1 -26.98 20.15 52.77
CA SER A 1 -27.66 20.69 51.58
C SER A 1 -28.41 21.95 51.93
N ARG A 2 -27.90 23.10 51.54
CA ARG A 2 -28.65 24.34 51.47
C ARG A 2 -28.79 24.70 50.00
N THR A 3 -29.92 24.43 49.40
CA THR A 3 -30.37 24.97 48.13
C THR A 3 -30.69 26.46 48.38
N GLY A 4 -29.75 27.31 48.15
CA GLY A 4 -29.97 28.77 48.20
C GLY A 4 -30.56 29.24 46.88
N ASN A 5 -31.89 29.25 46.79
CA ASN A 5 -32.60 29.98 45.73
C ASN A 5 -32.36 31.49 45.89
N ARG A 6 -31.36 32.04 45.20
CA ARG A 6 -31.30 33.49 44.97
C ARG A 6 -32.02 33.84 43.68
N LYS A 7 -33.17 34.44 43.81
CA LYS A 7 -33.90 35.11 42.74
C LYS A 7 -33.07 36.20 42.09
N LYS A 8 -33.02 36.14 40.79
CA LYS A 8 -32.56 37.06 39.77
C LYS A 8 -32.57 38.55 40.14
N GLN A 9 -31.50 39.20 39.87
CA GLN A 9 -31.50 40.54 39.27
C GLN A 9 -30.62 40.56 38.05
N SER A 10 -31.21 40.80 36.87
CA SER A 10 -30.48 41.17 35.67
C SER A 10 -29.90 42.57 35.91
N ARG A 11 -28.63 42.66 36.19
CA ARG A 11 -27.88 43.91 36.14
C ARG A 11 -27.02 43.87 34.89
N THR A 12 -27.39 44.63 33.88
CA THR A 12 -26.48 45.09 32.84
C THR A 12 -25.45 45.99 33.47
N SER A 13 -24.27 45.50 33.76
CA SER A 13 -23.14 46.37 34.15
C SER A 13 -22.21 46.48 32.94
N ASN A 14 -22.18 47.66 32.31
CA ASN A 14 -21.17 48.05 31.32
C ASN A 14 -19.81 48.20 32.00
N GLN A 15 -19.04 47.15 32.14
CA GLN A 15 -17.66 47.23 32.58
C GLN A 15 -16.71 46.80 31.45
N LYS A 16 -15.74 47.65 31.17
CA LYS A 16 -14.66 47.48 30.18
C LYS A 16 -13.67 46.40 30.59
N ASN A 17 -13.94 45.26 30.92
CA ASN A 17 -13.23 44.00 31.20
C ASN A 17 -14.12 43.12 32.06
N GLY A 18 -15.44 43.11 31.81
CA GLY A 18 -16.41 42.46 32.64
C GLY A 18 -16.71 41.02 32.16
N TYR A 19 -17.12 40.23 33.07
CA TYR A 19 -17.82 38.97 32.91
C TYR A 19 -19.32 39.23 33.19
N ALA A 20 -20.19 38.48 32.52
CA ALA A 20 -21.63 38.58 32.80
C ALA A 20 -21.99 37.91 34.14
N LEU A 21 -21.26 36.83 34.49
CA LEU A 21 -21.42 36.13 35.74
C LEU A 21 -20.06 35.71 36.30
N LYS A 22 -19.79 36.07 37.55
CA LYS A 22 -18.63 35.60 38.31
C LYS A 22 -19.09 34.72 39.45
N LEU A 23 -18.58 33.51 39.53
CA LEU A 23 -18.80 32.56 40.60
C LEU A 23 -17.51 32.43 41.40
N GLU A 24 -17.47 33.02 42.59
CA GLU A 24 -16.31 32.94 43.49
C GLU A 24 -16.69 32.15 44.74
N GLN A 25 -15.80 31.27 45.17
CA GLN A 25 -15.88 30.65 46.47
C GLN A 25 -14.99 31.42 47.42
N SER A 26 -15.59 32.09 48.41
CA SER A 26 -14.86 32.82 49.45
C SER A 26 -14.48 31.90 50.62
N TYR A 27 -13.36 32.22 51.25
CA TYR A 27 -12.87 31.53 52.45
C TYR A 27 -13.90 31.47 53.57
N GLY A 28 -14.12 30.28 54.11
CA GLY A 28 -14.91 30.09 55.32
C GLY A 28 -15.87 28.91 55.31
N GLY A 29 -15.37 27.70 55.52
CA GLY A 29 -16.21 26.52 55.73
C GLY A 29 -16.41 25.68 54.50
N ALA A 30 -15.47 25.06 54.21
CA ALA A 30 -15.11 24.25 53.09
C ALA A 30 -15.96 23.01 52.85
N ARG A 31 -16.65 22.99 51.77
CA ARG A 31 -17.18 21.76 51.11
C ARG A 31 -17.38 22.05 49.65
N ASP A 32 -17.30 20.98 48.82
CA ASP A 32 -17.67 21.02 47.42
C ASP A 32 -19.05 21.65 47.25
N ASN A 33 -19.13 22.67 46.41
CA ASN A 33 -20.37 23.40 46.14
C ASN A 33 -20.82 23.14 44.71
N THR A 34 -22.10 22.80 44.55
CA THR A 34 -22.74 22.73 43.25
C THR A 34 -23.55 23.97 42.99
N VAL A 35 -23.27 24.69 41.90
CA VAL A 35 -24.02 25.84 41.43
C VAL A 35 -24.74 25.46 40.16
N THR A 36 -26.06 25.45 40.17
CA THR A 36 -26.85 25.23 38.97
C THR A 36 -27.33 26.56 38.39
N ILE A 37 -26.94 26.82 37.15
CA ILE A 37 -27.46 27.93 36.35
C ILE A 37 -28.51 27.33 35.44
N LYS A 38 -29.79 27.68 35.71
CA LYS A 38 -30.93 27.07 35.01
C LYS A 38 -31.73 28.12 34.26
N ASN A 39 -31.99 27.86 33.00
CA ASN A 39 -33.06 28.52 32.27
C ASN A 39 -34.34 27.73 32.43
N SER A 40 -35.24 28.22 33.31
CA SER A 40 -36.54 27.58 33.55
C SER A 40 -37.68 28.17 32.70
N GLY A 41 -37.37 29.12 31.83
CA GLY A 41 -38.36 29.75 30.95
C GLY A 41 -38.42 29.14 29.56
N SER A 42 -39.48 29.46 28.84
CA SER A 42 -39.64 29.07 27.44
C SER A 42 -38.82 29.93 26.45
N LYS A 43 -38.11 30.95 26.96
CA LYS A 43 -37.26 31.83 26.17
C LYS A 43 -35.80 31.54 26.48
N GLN A 44 -34.96 31.65 25.48
CA GLN A 44 -33.51 31.54 25.60
C GLN A 44 -32.95 32.56 26.62
N SER A 45 -32.05 32.12 27.49
CA SER A 45 -31.31 32.99 28.39
C SER A 45 -29.99 33.39 27.74
N VAL A 46 -29.74 34.70 27.62
CA VAL A 46 -28.53 35.24 26.99
C VAL A 46 -27.64 35.90 28.05
N LEU A 47 -26.38 35.48 28.10
CA LEU A 47 -25.34 36.11 28.91
C LEU A 47 -24.38 36.85 27.99
N THR A 48 -24.30 38.17 28.12
CA THR A 48 -23.51 39.03 27.25
C THR A 48 -22.39 39.71 28.02
N SER A 49 -21.17 39.70 27.46
CA SER A 49 -19.99 40.37 28.07
C SER A 49 -18.95 40.69 27.00
N SER A 50 -18.10 41.69 27.22
CA SER A 50 -16.92 41.94 26.39
C SER A 50 -15.73 41.05 26.76
N GLY A 51 -15.79 40.37 27.90
CA GLY A 51 -14.84 39.37 28.36
C GLY A 51 -15.49 37.96 28.35
N TYR A 52 -15.04 37.09 29.24
CA TYR A 52 -15.69 35.81 29.44
C TYR A 52 -17.12 36.01 29.98
N GLN A 53 -18.08 35.30 29.45
CA GLN A 53 -19.48 35.42 29.88
C GLN A 53 -19.67 34.83 31.27
N ILE A 54 -18.99 33.75 31.57
CA ILE A 54 -18.97 33.13 32.91
C ILE A 54 -17.51 32.93 33.32
N THR A 55 -17.17 33.35 34.53
CA THR A 55 -15.88 32.99 35.15
C THR A 55 -16.14 32.35 36.51
N THR A 56 -15.33 31.34 36.80
CA THR A 56 -15.38 30.65 38.08
C THR A 56 -14.01 30.68 38.72
N SER A 57 -13.96 30.77 40.03
CA SER A 57 -12.72 30.59 40.78
C SER A 57 -13.05 30.01 42.16
N SER A 58 -12.31 28.97 42.56
CA SER A 58 -12.20 28.64 43.98
C SER A 58 -10.93 29.30 44.52
N GLY A 59 -11.03 29.98 45.62
CA GLY A 59 -9.86 30.62 46.26
C GLY A 59 -8.90 29.59 46.90
N ASP A 60 -9.23 28.32 46.89
CA ASP A 60 -8.49 27.23 47.51
C ASP A 60 -8.57 25.96 46.64
N SER A 61 -7.42 25.36 46.36
CA SER A 61 -7.31 24.12 45.58
C SER A 61 -7.92 22.89 46.26
N ASN A 62 -8.22 22.99 47.55
CA ASN A 62 -8.84 21.90 48.32
C ASN A 62 -10.35 21.85 48.19
N TYR A 63 -10.98 22.79 47.48
CA TYR A 63 -12.43 22.85 47.33
C TYR A 63 -12.84 22.83 45.86
N THR A 64 -13.85 22.06 45.57
CA THR A 64 -14.36 21.91 44.21
C THR A 64 -15.64 22.70 44.01
N GLN A 65 -15.68 23.53 42.98
CA GLN A 65 -16.90 24.19 42.52
C GLN A 65 -17.44 23.46 41.28
N ILE A 66 -18.58 22.80 41.43
CA ILE A 66 -19.28 22.16 40.31
C ILE A 66 -20.28 23.15 39.75
N VAL A 67 -20.18 23.44 38.46
CA VAL A 67 -21.16 24.23 37.74
C VAL A 67 -22.02 23.35 36.88
N ASN A 68 -23.32 23.41 37.03
CA ASN A 68 -24.29 22.71 36.22
C ASN A 68 -25.09 23.74 35.40
N LEU A 69 -25.15 23.54 34.08
CA LEU A 69 -25.91 24.37 33.16
C LEU A 69 -27.12 23.61 32.67
N GLU A 70 -28.33 24.15 32.92
CA GLU A 70 -29.57 23.51 32.53
C GLU A 70 -30.43 24.43 31.64
N GLY A 71 -30.91 23.91 30.55
CA GLY A 71 -31.77 24.61 29.60
C GLY A 71 -31.02 25.43 28.55
N ASP A 72 -31.76 26.20 27.79
CA ASP A 72 -31.23 26.97 26.65
C ASP A 72 -30.52 28.25 27.13
N ILE A 73 -29.18 28.19 27.26
CA ILE A 73 -28.31 29.25 27.67
C ILE A 73 -27.39 29.63 26.51
N VAL A 74 -27.40 30.88 26.07
CA VAL A 74 -26.56 31.40 24.98
C VAL A 74 -25.59 32.42 25.52
N LEU A 75 -24.33 32.32 25.13
CA LEU A 75 -23.29 33.27 25.42
C LEU A 75 -23.11 34.22 24.23
N LYS A 76 -22.99 35.52 24.46
CA LYS A 76 -22.75 36.52 23.40
C LYS A 76 -21.64 37.48 23.78
N ASN A 77 -20.90 37.95 22.80
CA ASN A 77 -19.99 39.08 22.96
C ASN A 77 -20.80 40.39 22.91
N LEU A 78 -20.39 41.38 23.66
CA LEU A 78 -20.96 42.74 23.58
C LEU A 78 -20.72 43.40 22.22
N ASP A 79 -19.59 43.08 21.62
CA ASP A 79 -19.28 43.39 20.23
C ASP A 79 -19.82 42.24 19.38
N GLU A 80 -20.96 42.44 18.76
CA GLU A 80 -21.65 41.39 17.97
C GLU A 80 -20.84 40.90 16.77
N THR A 81 -19.76 41.61 16.40
CA THR A 81 -18.82 41.17 15.36
C THR A 81 -17.78 40.14 15.86
N LYS A 82 -17.75 39.88 17.16
CA LYS A 82 -16.82 38.94 17.82
C LYS A 82 -17.54 37.76 18.42
N GLU A 83 -16.89 36.62 18.32
CA GLU A 83 -17.34 35.42 19.00
C GLU A 83 -17.31 35.57 20.51
N PRO A 84 -18.20 34.90 21.24
CA PRO A 84 -18.15 34.90 22.70
C PRO A 84 -16.87 34.22 23.21
N LEU A 85 -16.28 34.72 24.27
CA LEU A 85 -15.15 34.09 24.94
C LEU A 85 -15.56 32.90 25.82
N GLY A 86 -16.86 32.68 26.00
CA GLY A 86 -17.42 31.52 26.64
C GLY A 86 -17.24 31.48 28.17
N ILE A 87 -16.95 30.29 28.68
CA ILE A 87 -16.78 30.02 30.11
C ILE A 87 -15.31 29.83 30.42
N LYS A 88 -14.79 30.57 31.37
CA LYS A 88 -13.46 30.38 31.96
C LYS A 88 -13.59 29.64 33.28
N LEU A 89 -13.12 28.42 33.33
CA LEU A 89 -13.04 27.63 34.55
C LEU A 89 -11.71 27.87 35.25
N GLY A 90 -11.77 28.41 36.46
CA GLY A 90 -10.61 28.60 37.35
C GLY A 90 -10.20 27.30 38.04
N THR A 91 -9.08 27.35 38.76
CA THR A 91 -8.59 26.23 39.59
C THR A 91 -9.69 25.74 40.53
N GLY A 92 -9.86 24.44 40.68
CA GLY A 92 -10.88 23.81 41.52
C GLY A 92 -12.31 23.87 40.98
N SER A 93 -12.52 24.42 39.76
CA SER A 93 -13.84 24.50 39.13
C SER A 93 -13.96 23.48 38.01
N LYS A 94 -15.14 22.85 37.90
CA LYS A 94 -15.50 21.92 36.84
C LYS A 94 -16.96 22.09 36.44
N LEU A 95 -17.28 21.76 35.18
CA LEU A 95 -18.66 21.65 34.69
C LEU A 95 -19.08 20.18 34.69
N LEU A 96 -20.35 19.93 34.96
CA LEU A 96 -20.90 18.63 34.55
C LEU A 96 -20.86 18.52 33.03
N ASP A 97 -20.31 17.43 32.51
CA ASP A 97 -20.17 17.22 31.07
C ASP A 97 -21.52 16.88 30.43
N THR A 98 -22.14 17.89 29.86
CA THR A 98 -23.38 17.81 29.09
C THR A 98 -23.16 18.42 27.72
N GLU A 99 -23.96 18.06 26.74
CA GLU A 99 -23.89 18.64 25.39
C GLU A 99 -23.96 20.18 25.42
N SER A 100 -24.89 20.73 26.23
CA SER A 100 -25.00 22.18 26.40
C SER A 100 -23.74 22.79 27.01
N ALA A 101 -23.08 22.13 27.96
CA ALA A 101 -21.86 22.63 28.59
C ALA A 101 -20.68 22.61 27.62
N ARG A 102 -20.53 21.59 26.80
CA ARG A 102 -19.47 21.50 25.78
C ARG A 102 -19.54 22.66 24.81
N ASN A 103 -20.73 22.97 24.29
CA ASN A 103 -20.94 24.05 23.33
C ASN A 103 -20.63 25.45 23.89
N LEU A 104 -20.46 25.60 25.19
CA LEU A 104 -20.17 26.88 25.84
C LEU A 104 -18.69 27.08 26.18
N ILE A 105 -17.81 26.14 25.83
CA ILE A 105 -16.37 26.26 26.05
C ILE A 105 -15.66 26.37 24.68
N PRO A 106 -15.34 27.58 24.23
CA PRO A 106 -14.81 27.78 22.88
C PRO A 106 -13.32 27.51 22.72
N ASN A 107 -12.57 27.30 23.80
CA ASN A 107 -11.13 27.03 23.77
C ASN A 107 -10.80 25.90 24.74
N GLY A 108 -10.38 24.77 24.19
CA GLY A 108 -10.01 23.60 24.96
C GLY A 108 -11.21 22.91 25.62
N GLY A 109 -11.19 22.81 26.93
CA GLY A 109 -12.12 21.97 27.68
C GLY A 109 -11.68 20.51 27.67
N PHE A 110 -11.46 19.95 28.85
CA PHE A 110 -10.94 18.61 29.04
C PHE A 110 -11.96 17.77 29.81
N SER A 111 -12.59 16.84 29.12
CA SER A 111 -13.58 15.93 29.73
C SER A 111 -12.89 14.71 30.33
N VAL A 112 -13.25 14.40 31.56
CA VAL A 112 -12.77 13.24 32.28
C VAL A 112 -13.91 12.57 33.03
N LYS A 113 -13.83 11.24 33.19
CA LYS A 113 -14.69 10.49 34.10
C LYS A 113 -14.03 10.40 35.47
N GLU A 114 -14.71 10.89 36.51
CA GLU A 114 -14.22 10.82 37.87
C GLU A 114 -14.68 9.56 38.63
N ALA A 115 -14.16 9.38 39.84
CA ALA A 115 -14.45 8.21 40.69
C ALA A 115 -15.92 8.09 41.09
N ASP A 116 -16.69 9.18 41.06
CA ASP A 116 -18.13 9.18 41.30
C ASP A 116 -18.97 8.66 40.13
N GLY A 117 -18.30 8.32 39.00
CA GLY A 117 -18.89 7.82 37.78
C GLY A 117 -19.40 8.88 36.82
N ASN A 118 -19.42 10.15 37.22
CA ASN A 118 -19.84 11.26 36.38
C ASN A 118 -18.69 11.76 35.50
N LYS A 119 -19.04 12.39 34.36
CA LYS A 119 -18.08 13.11 33.52
C LYS A 119 -18.12 14.60 33.84
N TYR A 120 -16.93 15.16 33.91
CA TYR A 120 -16.75 16.59 34.18
C TYR A 120 -15.77 17.22 33.19
N ILE A 121 -15.99 18.49 32.88
CA ILE A 121 -15.15 19.30 32.03
C ILE A 121 -14.31 20.23 32.90
N TYR A 122 -13.00 20.26 32.65
CA TYR A 122 -12.02 21.16 33.24
C TYR A 122 -11.52 22.18 32.21
N GLY A 123 -11.14 23.35 32.66
CA GLY A 123 -10.64 24.43 31.80
C GLY A 123 -9.17 24.30 31.44
N SER A 124 -8.42 23.41 32.11
CA SER A 124 -7.03 23.13 31.82
C SER A 124 -6.72 21.66 31.87
N TYR A 125 -5.71 21.23 31.10
CA TYR A 125 -5.25 19.87 31.05
C TYR A 125 -4.77 19.36 32.43
N ALA A 126 -3.93 20.18 33.14
CA ALA A 126 -3.39 19.79 34.44
C ALA A 126 -4.49 19.52 35.48
N ASN A 127 -5.55 20.35 35.48
CA ASN A 127 -6.69 20.13 36.37
C ASN A 127 -7.47 18.86 36.06
N ALA A 128 -7.56 18.48 34.79
CA ALA A 128 -8.23 17.27 34.34
C ALA A 128 -7.41 15.99 34.61
N ALA A 129 -6.12 16.01 34.33
CA ALA A 129 -5.24 14.84 34.38
C ALA A 129 -5.21 14.16 35.75
N GLY A 130 -5.19 14.93 36.83
CA GLY A 130 -5.21 14.39 38.20
C GLY A 130 -6.57 13.81 38.64
N LYS A 131 -7.64 13.96 37.86
CA LYS A 131 -9.01 13.60 38.21
C LYS A 131 -9.59 12.44 37.40
N ALA A 132 -8.98 12.11 36.26
CA ALA A 132 -9.42 10.99 35.42
C ALA A 132 -9.28 9.67 36.18
N ALA A 133 -10.40 9.05 36.57
CA ALA A 133 -10.41 7.79 37.33
C ALA A 133 -9.91 6.61 36.50
N ASP A 134 -10.17 6.62 35.19
CA ASP A 134 -9.78 5.59 34.24
C ASP A 134 -8.55 6.01 33.41
N GLY A 135 -7.92 7.15 33.75
CA GLY A 135 -6.77 7.69 33.02
C GLY A 135 -7.10 8.32 31.66
N ASN A 136 -8.38 8.38 31.24
CA ASN A 136 -8.76 8.91 29.93
C ASN A 136 -9.21 10.36 30.02
N ILE A 137 -8.65 11.19 29.15
CA ILE A 137 -8.94 12.62 29.02
C ILE A 137 -9.32 12.87 27.57
N THR A 138 -10.39 13.62 27.32
CA THR A 138 -10.82 14.01 25.98
C THR A 138 -10.76 15.52 25.85
N LEU A 139 -10.09 16.03 24.82
CA LEU A 139 -10.13 17.43 24.42
C LEU A 139 -11.43 17.69 23.65
N LEU A 140 -12.17 18.74 24.03
CA LEU A 140 -13.50 19.01 23.49
C LEU A 140 -13.52 20.03 22.34
N HIS A 141 -12.54 20.92 22.30
CA HIS A 141 -12.37 21.97 21.29
C HIS A 141 -10.88 22.28 21.11
N ASP A 142 -10.55 22.94 20.02
CA ASP A 142 -9.18 23.41 19.81
C ASP A 142 -8.69 24.19 21.04
N TYR A 143 -7.48 23.86 21.46
CA TYR A 143 -6.83 24.56 22.57
C TYR A 143 -5.67 25.42 22.06
N LYS A 144 -5.57 26.62 22.59
CA LYS A 144 -4.39 27.48 22.41
C LYS A 144 -3.98 28.08 23.76
N GLY A 145 -2.77 27.77 24.18
CA GLY A 145 -2.23 28.25 25.46
C GLY A 145 -0.80 27.78 25.71
N ASN A 146 -0.27 28.16 26.86
CA ASN A 146 1.10 27.85 27.28
C ASN A 146 1.21 26.71 28.28
N GLU A 147 0.14 25.95 28.48
CA GLU A 147 0.15 24.78 29.35
C GLU A 147 0.68 23.58 28.58
N PRO A 148 1.75 22.90 29.03
CA PRO A 148 2.23 21.67 28.38
C PRO A 148 1.35 20.47 28.74
N ILE A 149 1.34 19.48 27.87
CA ILE A 149 0.69 18.19 28.12
C ILE A 149 1.63 17.32 28.97
N ASN A 150 1.40 17.26 30.28
CA ASN A 150 2.21 16.49 31.21
C ASN A 150 1.53 15.17 31.57
N SER A 151 2.23 14.03 31.46
CA SER A 151 1.67 12.71 31.73
C SER A 151 1.11 12.52 33.14
N GLY A 152 1.62 13.28 34.13
CA GLY A 152 1.33 13.01 35.54
C GLY A 152 1.99 11.73 36.05
N SER A 153 1.69 11.36 37.31
CA SER A 153 2.30 10.20 37.98
C SER A 153 1.59 8.87 37.75
N LYS A 154 0.57 8.84 36.90
CA LYS A 154 -0.19 7.63 36.54
C LYS A 154 -0.26 7.51 35.03
N SER A 155 -0.31 6.30 34.56
CA SER A 155 -0.56 6.04 33.13
C SER A 155 -1.90 6.66 32.69
N ALA A 156 -1.88 7.36 31.57
CA ALA A 156 -3.02 8.12 31.08
C ALA A 156 -3.04 8.21 29.55
N ALA A 157 -4.18 8.58 29.00
CA ALA A 157 -4.36 8.87 27.60
C ALA A 157 -5.09 10.21 27.40
N LEU A 158 -4.54 11.07 26.53
CA LEU A 158 -5.21 12.24 26.01
C LEU A 158 -5.73 11.95 24.60
N ASP A 159 -7.04 11.93 24.45
CA ASP A 159 -7.72 11.88 23.16
C ASP A 159 -7.99 13.31 22.69
N LEU A 160 -7.36 13.69 21.59
CA LEU A 160 -7.57 15.02 20.99
C LEU A 160 -8.88 15.10 20.22
N ASP A 161 -9.56 13.97 19.96
CA ASP A 161 -10.87 13.89 19.32
C ASP A 161 -10.99 14.69 18.01
N GLY A 162 -9.90 14.73 17.23
CA GLY A 162 -9.79 15.50 15.99
C GLY A 162 -9.38 16.95 16.15
N HIS A 163 -9.23 17.44 17.39
CA HIS A 163 -8.88 18.83 17.69
C HIS A 163 -7.38 19.09 17.65
N THR A 164 -7.06 20.41 17.61
CA THR A 164 -5.69 20.92 17.64
C THR A 164 -5.33 21.46 19.03
N TYR A 165 -4.24 20.94 19.58
CA TYR A 165 -3.60 21.49 20.78
C TYR A 165 -2.44 22.40 20.39
N THR A 166 -2.65 23.71 20.35
CA THR A 166 -1.61 24.71 20.05
C THR A 166 -0.90 25.14 21.33
N TYR A 167 0.34 24.70 21.47
CA TYR A 167 1.20 25.04 22.60
C TYR A 167 2.06 26.29 22.30
N THR A 168 1.99 27.32 23.15
CA THR A 168 2.70 28.57 22.99
C THR A 168 3.79 28.79 24.06
N GLY A 169 4.07 27.76 24.85
CA GLY A 169 5.12 27.80 25.87
C GLY A 169 6.50 27.49 25.33
N LYS A 170 7.51 27.52 26.18
CA LYS A 170 8.93 27.36 25.83
C LYS A 170 9.57 26.05 26.33
N THR A 171 8.83 25.22 27.02
CA THR A 171 9.25 23.84 27.35
C THR A 171 8.77 22.88 26.27
N ALA A 172 8.97 21.58 26.43
CA ALA A 172 8.38 20.64 25.49
C ALA A 172 6.84 20.68 25.53
N ALA A 173 6.21 20.52 24.37
CA ALA A 173 4.75 20.52 24.27
C ALA A 173 4.13 19.30 25.00
N ILE A 174 4.81 18.15 24.96
CA ILE A 174 4.43 16.92 25.65
C ILE A 174 5.57 16.51 26.60
N ASN A 175 5.26 16.22 27.87
CA ASN A 175 6.24 15.77 28.84
C ASN A 175 5.78 14.48 29.52
N VAL A 176 6.58 13.42 29.40
CA VAL A 176 6.44 12.21 30.21
C VAL A 176 7.40 12.35 31.38
N ASN A 177 6.93 12.98 32.45
CA ASN A 177 7.76 13.52 33.53
C ASN A 177 7.80 12.67 34.81
N TYR A 178 7.25 11.44 34.79
CA TYR A 178 7.31 10.51 35.90
C TYR A 178 7.81 9.14 35.45
N PRO A 179 8.54 8.39 36.29
CA PRO A 179 9.00 7.05 36.00
C PRO A 179 7.84 6.05 35.99
N ASN A 180 8.00 4.95 35.27
CA ASN A 180 7.04 3.84 35.14
C ASN A 180 5.64 4.30 34.68
N VAL A 181 5.56 5.36 33.86
CA VAL A 181 4.32 5.88 33.31
C VAL A 181 4.23 5.57 31.82
N GLU A 182 3.09 5.07 31.41
CA GLU A 182 2.70 4.94 30.01
C GLU A 182 1.74 6.08 29.67
N PHE A 183 2.11 6.90 28.69
CA PHE A 183 1.32 8.03 28.26
C PHE A 183 1.02 7.94 26.77
N THR A 184 -0.27 8.12 26.44
CA THR A 184 -0.73 8.10 25.04
C THR A 184 -1.37 9.43 24.68
N VAL A 185 -0.99 10.00 23.55
CA VAL A 185 -1.72 11.09 22.89
C VAL A 185 -2.25 10.54 21.57
N LYS A 186 -3.53 10.78 21.29
CA LYS A 186 -4.16 10.19 20.10
C LYS A 186 -5.17 11.11 19.40
N ASN A 187 -5.42 10.82 18.12
CA ASN A 187 -6.52 11.34 17.30
C ASN A 187 -6.55 12.88 17.19
N GLY A 188 -5.53 13.52 16.66
CA GLY A 188 -5.57 14.97 16.43
C GLY A 188 -4.21 15.60 16.20
N LYS A 189 -4.08 16.89 16.55
CA LYS A 189 -2.86 17.65 16.28
C LYS A 189 -2.29 18.29 17.54
N VAL A 190 -0.96 18.28 17.66
CA VAL A 190 -0.20 19.06 18.63
C VAL A 190 0.77 19.96 17.87
N VAL A 191 0.66 21.28 18.08
CA VAL A 191 1.47 22.27 17.36
C VAL A 191 2.21 23.12 18.38
N ALA A 192 3.53 23.01 18.44
CA ALA A 192 4.38 23.98 19.15
C ALA A 192 4.61 25.21 18.26
N THR A 193 4.60 26.41 18.85
CA THR A 193 4.73 27.67 18.10
C THR A 193 6.00 28.44 18.39
N ASP A 194 6.74 28.08 19.43
CA ASP A 194 8.02 28.70 19.79
C ASP A 194 9.17 27.88 19.22
N GLU A 195 10.11 28.54 18.57
CA GLU A 195 11.25 27.88 17.88
C GLU A 195 12.24 27.18 18.84
N THR A 196 12.14 27.45 20.13
CA THR A 196 12.99 26.80 21.17
C THR A 196 12.31 25.62 21.85
N THR A 197 11.12 25.25 21.40
CA THR A 197 10.28 24.25 22.05
C THR A 197 10.41 22.88 21.37
N ASP A 198 10.92 21.88 22.08
CA ASP A 198 10.87 20.48 21.65
C ASP A 198 9.41 19.97 21.59
N GLY A 199 9.17 18.98 20.75
CA GLY A 199 7.84 18.38 20.65
C GLY A 199 7.47 17.57 21.89
N ALA A 200 8.31 16.58 22.22
CA ALA A 200 8.08 15.72 23.38
C ALA A 200 9.36 15.37 24.13
N HIS A 201 9.31 15.48 25.44
CA HIS A 201 10.37 15.09 26.36
C HIS A 201 10.01 13.81 27.13
N LEU A 202 10.91 12.83 27.08
CA LEU A 202 10.98 11.76 28.05
C LEU A 202 12.28 11.94 28.85
N ILE A 203 12.46 13.12 29.43
CA ILE A 203 13.66 13.52 30.18
C ILE A 203 13.25 13.83 31.62
N GLY A 204 13.96 13.24 32.58
CA GLY A 204 13.78 13.57 33.99
C GLY A 204 14.36 14.93 34.38
N ALA A 205 13.90 15.49 35.46
CA ALA A 205 14.55 16.67 36.03
C ALA A 205 16.01 16.37 36.44
N PRO A 206 16.93 17.31 36.31
CA PRO A 206 18.38 17.09 36.50
C PRO A 206 18.80 16.44 37.81
N ASN A 207 17.95 16.51 38.85
CA ASN A 207 18.23 16.01 40.20
C ASN A 207 17.39 14.78 40.60
N GLU A 208 16.60 14.21 39.68
CA GLU A 208 15.78 13.05 39.97
C GLU A 208 16.47 11.77 39.53
N SER A 209 16.90 10.96 40.46
CA SER A 209 17.40 9.61 40.22
C SER A 209 16.23 8.65 39.95
N ASN A 210 16.39 7.71 39.00
CA ASN A 210 15.43 6.66 38.64
C ASN A 210 14.25 7.07 37.76
N MET A 211 14.43 8.01 36.86
CA MET A 211 13.43 8.40 35.85
C MET A 211 13.34 7.43 34.66
N ASN A 212 13.27 6.15 34.97
CA ASN A 212 13.30 5.04 33.99
C ASN A 212 11.88 4.60 33.58
N ASN A 213 11.80 3.76 32.54
CA ASN A 213 10.59 3.06 32.09
C ASN A 213 9.43 4.00 31.74
N ARG A 214 9.73 5.10 31.08
CA ARG A 214 8.71 6.00 30.56
C ARG A 214 8.29 5.60 29.17
N SER A 215 7.01 5.68 28.89
CA SER A 215 6.49 5.34 27.58
C SER A 215 5.64 6.48 27.02
N LEU A 216 5.92 6.90 25.79
CA LEU A 216 5.10 7.79 25.00
C LEU A 216 4.60 7.06 23.76
N THR A 217 3.30 7.08 23.57
CA THR A 217 2.65 6.64 22.32
C THR A 217 1.93 7.82 21.68
N LEU A 218 2.24 8.08 20.40
CA LEU A 218 1.46 8.94 19.53
C LEU A 218 0.69 8.02 18.56
N ASP A 219 -0.64 8.03 18.61
CA ASP A 219 -1.50 7.19 17.75
C ASP A 219 -2.49 8.08 16.98
N GLY A 220 -2.28 8.22 15.67
CA GLY A 220 -3.07 9.13 14.84
C GLY A 220 -2.86 10.61 15.17
N VAL A 221 -1.65 11.00 15.55
CA VAL A 221 -1.29 12.38 15.93
C VAL A 221 -0.39 13.03 14.90
N GLU A 222 -0.69 14.28 14.56
CA GLU A 222 0.25 15.15 13.87
C GLU A 222 0.92 16.05 14.91
N LEU A 223 2.23 15.84 15.16
CA LEU A 223 3.06 16.69 16.02
C LEU A 223 3.93 17.58 15.16
N THR A 224 3.79 18.91 15.29
CA THR A 224 4.56 19.91 14.54
C THR A 224 5.41 20.77 15.44
N VAL A 225 6.68 20.91 15.08
CA VAL A 225 7.71 21.65 15.82
C VAL A 225 8.49 22.54 14.83
N PRO A 226 8.54 23.88 15.03
CA PRO A 226 9.11 24.79 14.02
C PRO A 226 10.63 24.98 14.12
N GLY A 227 11.23 24.74 15.29
CA GLY A 227 12.60 25.13 15.60
C GLY A 227 13.69 24.10 15.28
N ASP A 228 14.95 24.51 15.49
CA ASP A 228 16.12 23.63 15.47
C ASP A 228 16.25 22.88 16.81
N VAL A 229 15.32 22.00 17.04
CA VAL A 229 15.11 21.23 18.27
C VAL A 229 14.73 19.80 17.93
N CYS A 230 14.42 18.98 18.94
CA CYS A 230 13.98 17.62 18.72
C CYS A 230 12.45 17.51 18.69
N GLY A 231 11.92 16.74 17.74
CA GLY A 231 10.52 16.34 17.79
C GLY A 231 10.22 15.45 19.00
N ILE A 232 11.07 14.45 19.24
CA ILE A 232 11.01 13.61 20.45
C ILE A 232 12.43 13.37 20.95
N ILE A 233 12.66 13.55 22.25
CA ILE A 233 13.98 13.36 22.86
C ILE A 233 13.90 12.56 24.16
N THR A 234 14.91 11.70 24.39
CA THR A 234 15.13 10.98 25.65
C THR A 234 16.52 11.30 26.21
N ASN A 235 16.81 10.87 27.43
CA ASN A 235 18.10 11.09 28.08
C ASN A 235 18.94 9.81 28.11
N GLY A 236 20.23 9.91 27.71
CA GLY A 236 21.16 8.77 27.64
C GLY A 236 21.48 8.09 28.98
N THR A 237 21.26 8.76 30.12
CA THR A 237 21.44 8.14 31.45
C THR A 237 20.29 7.25 31.87
N GLU A 238 19.15 7.33 31.20
CA GLU A 238 17.91 6.63 31.55
C GLU A 238 17.79 5.27 30.85
N THR A 239 16.92 4.41 31.40
CA THR A 239 16.73 3.04 30.89
C THR A 239 15.27 2.70 30.73
N GLY A 240 14.99 1.77 29.79
CA GLY A 240 13.66 1.20 29.59
C GLY A 240 12.61 2.16 29.02
N ASN A 241 13.04 3.30 28.49
CA ASN A 241 12.14 4.25 27.85
C ASN A 241 11.57 3.66 26.54
N LYS A 242 10.31 3.99 26.23
CA LYS A 242 9.65 3.54 25.01
C LYS A 242 9.05 4.73 24.28
N VAL A 243 9.27 4.79 22.98
CA VAL A 243 8.63 5.76 22.07
C VAL A 243 7.93 4.96 20.97
N THR A 244 6.63 5.18 20.81
CA THR A 244 5.84 4.55 19.75
C THR A 244 5.14 5.62 18.93
N LEU A 245 5.45 5.65 17.63
CA LEU A 245 4.66 6.38 16.64
C LEU A 245 3.82 5.37 15.88
N LYS A 246 2.51 5.58 15.85
CA LYS A 246 1.57 4.75 15.12
C LYS A 246 0.58 5.61 14.35
N ASN A 247 0.46 5.39 13.05
CA ASN A 247 -0.41 6.18 12.18
C ASN A 247 -0.24 7.70 12.39
N SER A 248 0.96 8.15 12.70
CA SER A 248 1.23 9.51 13.17
C SER A 248 2.21 10.24 12.26
N THR A 249 2.15 11.57 12.30
CA THR A 249 3.07 12.43 11.56
C THR A 249 3.87 13.28 12.53
N LEU A 250 5.18 13.27 12.40
CA LEU A 250 6.11 14.14 13.14
C LEU A 250 6.78 15.10 12.16
N ASN A 251 6.44 16.37 12.24
CA ASN A 251 7.00 17.44 11.43
C ASN A 251 7.93 18.31 12.27
N VAL A 252 9.23 18.27 11.98
CA VAL A 252 10.25 19.08 12.64
C VAL A 252 10.94 19.93 11.57
N GLU A 253 10.47 21.15 11.39
CA GLU A 253 10.82 21.97 10.22
C GLU A 253 12.32 22.26 10.11
N ASN A 254 12.99 22.51 11.24
CA ASN A 254 14.39 22.95 11.27
C ASN A 254 15.31 22.09 12.14
N GLY A 255 14.84 20.98 12.70
CA GLY A 255 15.56 20.19 13.69
C GLY A 255 15.62 18.69 13.40
N PHE A 256 15.59 17.91 14.45
CA PHE A 256 15.73 16.45 14.49
C PHE A 256 14.39 15.77 14.76
N GLY A 257 14.06 14.70 14.05
CA GLY A 257 12.82 13.97 14.28
C GLY A 257 12.81 13.30 15.67
N ILE A 258 13.48 12.19 15.83
CA ILE A 258 13.61 11.45 17.10
C ILE A 258 15.08 11.32 17.47
N TYR A 259 15.47 11.79 18.65
CA TYR A 259 16.76 11.51 19.25
C TYR A 259 16.61 10.60 20.47
N PHE A 260 17.10 9.37 20.36
CA PHE A 260 16.93 8.32 21.34
C PHE A 260 18.27 7.77 21.86
N PRO A 261 18.91 8.46 22.81
CA PRO A 261 20.15 8.01 23.44
C PRO A 261 19.93 7.05 24.63
N SER A 262 18.71 6.94 25.17
CA SER A 262 18.41 6.05 26.31
C SER A 262 18.29 4.58 25.87
N SER A 263 18.55 3.64 26.78
CA SER A 263 18.17 2.26 26.50
C SER A 263 16.65 2.08 26.60
N GLY A 264 16.12 1.14 25.79
CA GLY A 264 14.70 0.88 25.69
C GLY A 264 14.31 0.61 24.25
N LYS A 265 13.17 1.15 23.80
CA LYS A 265 12.68 0.82 22.46
C LYS A 265 11.99 1.99 21.76
N VAL A 266 12.34 2.19 20.50
CA VAL A 266 11.58 3.01 19.53
C VAL A 266 10.83 2.09 18.59
N THR A 267 9.54 2.36 18.37
CA THR A 267 8.72 1.67 17.37
C THR A 267 8.04 2.71 16.48
N ILE A 268 8.18 2.56 15.18
CA ILE A 268 7.55 3.44 14.18
C ILE A 268 6.74 2.56 13.23
N ASP A 269 5.44 2.75 13.23
CA ASP A 269 4.48 1.95 12.47
C ASP A 269 3.54 2.87 11.69
N ASN A 270 3.46 2.69 10.37
CA ASN A 270 2.60 3.47 9.46
C ASN A 270 2.67 4.99 9.71
N SER A 271 3.87 5.51 9.94
CA SER A 271 4.05 6.90 10.39
C SER A 271 4.97 7.69 9.49
N VAL A 272 4.81 9.01 9.50
CA VAL A 272 5.62 9.94 8.70
C VAL A 272 6.50 10.77 9.61
N ILE A 273 7.80 10.89 9.28
CA ILE A 273 8.73 11.80 9.96
C ILE A 273 9.37 12.69 8.92
N ASN A 274 9.18 14.00 9.07
CA ASN A 274 9.85 15.02 8.28
C ASN A 274 10.77 15.82 9.20
N ALA A 275 12.06 15.83 8.88
CA ALA A 275 13.06 16.54 9.66
C ALA A 275 14.08 17.23 8.75
N LYS A 276 14.88 18.14 9.32
CA LYS A 276 15.95 18.79 8.58
C LYS A 276 17.29 18.08 8.78
N HIS A 277 17.66 17.72 9.99
CA HIS A 277 19.01 17.29 10.32
C HIS A 277 19.22 15.78 10.41
N ALA A 278 18.30 15.06 11.04
CA ALA A 278 18.23 13.61 11.07
C ALA A 278 16.78 13.17 11.36
N GLY A 279 16.33 12.09 10.72
CA GLY A 279 14.96 11.61 10.91
C GLY A 279 14.78 10.87 12.22
N VAL A 280 15.48 9.75 12.37
CA VAL A 280 15.51 8.97 13.61
C VAL A 280 16.96 8.65 13.93
N GLN A 281 17.42 9.11 15.08
CA GLN A 281 18.77 8.80 15.56
C GLN A 281 18.69 8.00 16.85
N VAL A 282 19.16 6.75 16.83
CA VAL A 282 19.26 5.89 18.01
C VAL A 282 20.72 5.65 18.36
N CYS A 283 21.06 5.86 19.64
CA CYS A 283 22.41 5.64 20.14
C CYS A 283 22.47 4.51 21.19
N SER A 284 21.32 3.93 21.55
CA SER A 284 21.20 2.87 22.57
C SER A 284 19.86 2.16 22.43
N GLY A 285 19.72 0.95 22.99
CA GLY A 285 18.48 0.17 22.98
C GLY A 285 18.11 -0.35 21.59
N SER A 286 16.82 -0.39 21.29
CA SER A 286 16.26 -1.03 20.10
C SER A 286 15.43 -0.08 19.26
N LEU A 287 15.41 -0.32 17.93
CA LEU A 287 14.54 0.36 16.97
C LEU A 287 13.80 -0.67 16.12
N THR A 288 12.51 -0.44 15.90
CA THR A 288 11.72 -1.22 14.93
C THR A 288 10.95 -0.25 14.03
N ILE A 289 11.11 -0.37 12.72
CA ILE A 289 10.39 0.40 11.71
C ILE A 289 9.63 -0.57 10.82
N VAL A 290 8.29 -0.39 10.76
CA VAL A 290 7.37 -1.29 10.05
C VAL A 290 6.31 -0.49 9.29
N GLY A 291 5.53 -1.22 8.50
CA GLY A 291 4.36 -0.68 7.79
C GLY A 291 4.73 0.30 6.67
N GLU A 292 3.80 1.18 6.32
CA GLU A 292 4.00 2.21 5.29
C GLU A 292 4.65 3.48 5.89
N THR A 293 5.74 3.29 6.66
CA THR A 293 6.47 4.39 7.27
C THR A 293 7.26 5.18 6.24
N ALA A 294 7.23 6.52 6.33
CA ALA A 294 8.02 7.40 5.50
C ALA A 294 8.88 8.34 6.35
N ILE A 295 10.20 8.38 6.10
CA ILE A 295 11.11 9.28 6.81
C ILE A 295 11.86 10.12 5.78
N THR A 296 11.77 11.44 5.91
CA THR A 296 12.39 12.39 4.98
C THR A 296 13.24 13.39 5.73
N VAL A 297 14.50 13.52 5.28
CA VAL A 297 15.48 14.50 5.80
C VAL A 297 15.98 15.35 4.64
N THR A 298 16.04 16.67 4.83
CA THR A 298 16.35 17.62 3.76
C THR A 298 17.67 18.37 3.94
N GLY A 299 18.20 18.46 5.17
CA GLY A 299 19.38 19.23 5.51
C GLY A 299 20.67 18.42 5.35
N GLN A 300 21.70 19.08 4.79
CA GLN A 300 23.03 18.49 4.64
C GLN A 300 23.69 18.22 6.00
N PRO A 301 24.61 17.27 6.10
CA PRO A 301 25.40 17.02 7.29
C PRO A 301 26.09 18.28 7.82
N GLN A 302 26.14 18.42 9.12
CA GLN A 302 26.83 19.54 9.78
C GLN A 302 27.91 19.01 10.73
N GLU A 303 28.99 19.77 10.90
CA GLU A 303 30.05 19.44 11.82
C GLU A 303 29.50 19.41 13.27
N LYS A 304 29.77 18.30 13.98
CA LYS A 304 29.44 18.16 15.39
C LYS A 304 30.47 18.89 16.25
N THR A 305 30.07 19.96 16.92
CA THR A 305 30.97 20.83 17.69
C THR A 305 31.03 20.49 19.18
N ASP A 306 30.01 19.84 19.72
CA ASP A 306 29.93 19.43 21.13
C ASP A 306 29.95 17.89 21.27
N ALA A 307 30.16 17.42 22.50
CA ALA A 307 30.27 15.99 22.82
C ALA A 307 28.93 15.34 23.13
N ASP A 308 27.84 16.09 23.21
CA ASP A 308 26.51 15.61 23.59
C ASP A 308 25.44 15.96 22.55
N GLY A 309 24.23 15.48 22.74
CA GLY A 309 23.09 15.76 21.85
C GLY A 309 23.15 15.06 20.48
N PRO A 310 22.17 15.31 19.62
CA PRO A 310 22.06 14.64 18.33
C PRO A 310 23.15 15.09 17.33
N ILE A 311 23.38 14.28 16.30
CA ILE A 311 24.32 14.55 15.21
C ILE A 311 23.50 14.87 13.95
N ALA A 312 23.78 16.02 13.35
CA ALA A 312 23.14 16.43 12.10
C ALA A 312 23.86 15.77 10.92
N ASP A 313 23.54 14.51 10.66
CA ASP A 313 24.20 13.69 9.64
C ASP A 313 23.42 13.54 8.34
N GLY A 314 22.23 14.13 8.24
CA GLY A 314 21.42 14.17 7.02
C GLY A 314 20.73 12.85 6.67
N ALA A 315 20.84 11.81 7.49
CA ALA A 315 20.26 10.49 7.23
C ALA A 315 18.79 10.39 7.68
N ALA A 316 18.02 9.58 6.98
CA ALA A 316 16.66 9.25 7.42
C ALA A 316 16.69 8.42 8.71
N VAL A 317 17.62 7.46 8.81
CA VAL A 317 17.84 6.66 10.02
C VAL A 317 19.33 6.61 10.34
N SER A 318 19.69 7.02 11.54
CA SER A 318 21.06 7.00 12.05
C SER A 318 21.17 6.05 13.25
N ILE A 319 21.98 5.03 13.12
CA ILE A 319 22.29 4.07 14.17
C ILE A 319 23.72 4.34 14.62
N VAL A 320 23.88 4.97 15.79
CA VAL A 320 25.16 5.50 16.22
C VAL A 320 25.68 4.71 17.43
N ASN A 321 26.66 3.86 17.20
CA ASN A 321 27.41 3.23 18.29
C ASN A 321 28.33 4.27 18.94
N ARG A 322 27.86 4.87 20.03
CA ARG A 322 28.45 6.08 20.60
C ARG A 322 29.15 5.81 21.92
N ASP A 323 30.37 6.28 22.05
CA ASP A 323 31.15 6.14 23.26
C ASP A 323 30.48 6.78 24.49
N GLY A 324 30.44 6.04 25.60
CA GLY A 324 29.82 6.50 26.86
C GLY A 324 28.30 6.31 26.92
N TYR A 325 27.67 5.88 25.86
CA TYR A 325 26.24 5.52 25.83
C TYR A 325 26.04 4.05 26.17
N LYS A 326 24.81 3.65 26.45
CA LYS A 326 24.46 2.25 26.66
C LYS A 326 24.46 1.52 25.31
N LYS A 327 24.47 0.18 25.37
CA LYS A 327 24.59 -0.65 24.17
C LYS A 327 23.34 -0.52 23.27
N LEU A 328 23.58 -0.48 21.96
CA LEU A 328 22.57 -0.79 20.96
C LEU A 328 22.25 -2.30 21.02
N GLU A 329 20.97 -2.67 20.94
CA GLU A 329 20.50 -4.05 21.11
C GLU A 329 20.05 -4.65 19.77
N THR A 330 18.94 -4.15 19.21
CA THR A 330 18.37 -4.66 17.96
C THR A 330 17.75 -3.52 17.17
N VAL A 331 18.13 -3.39 15.92
CA VAL A 331 17.54 -2.42 14.99
C VAL A 331 16.99 -3.15 13.78
N ASN A 332 15.66 -3.17 13.64
CA ASN A 332 14.97 -3.82 12.54
C ASN A 332 14.26 -2.78 11.68
N ILE A 333 14.58 -2.78 10.39
CA ILE A 333 13.90 -1.99 9.36
C ILE A 333 13.25 -2.96 8.40
N GLU A 334 11.93 -3.15 8.53
CA GLU A 334 11.20 -4.18 7.81
C GLU A 334 10.50 -3.64 6.56
N ASN A 335 10.13 -2.36 6.56
CA ASN A 335 9.51 -1.68 5.42
C ASN A 335 9.55 -0.17 5.60
N GLY A 336 9.31 0.58 4.53
CA GLY A 336 9.17 2.03 4.55
C GLY A 336 9.83 2.72 3.35
N VAL A 337 9.70 4.05 3.33
CA VAL A 337 10.33 4.94 2.34
C VAL A 337 11.27 5.88 3.07
N PHE A 338 12.56 5.84 2.73
CA PHE A 338 13.60 6.56 3.44
C PHE A 338 14.31 7.52 2.49
N ASN A 339 14.17 8.81 2.74
CA ASN A 339 14.75 9.89 1.98
C ASN A 339 15.74 10.65 2.86
N SER A 340 17.01 10.57 2.53
CA SER A 340 18.10 11.35 3.14
C SER A 340 18.35 12.65 2.37
N ALA A 341 19.16 13.51 2.94
CA ALA A 341 19.75 14.62 2.20
C ALA A 341 20.53 14.12 0.97
N ALA A 342 20.72 14.98 -0.02
CA ALA A 342 21.44 14.63 -1.25
C ALA A 342 22.84 14.09 -0.91
N ASP A 343 23.23 13.01 -1.58
CA ASP A 343 24.53 12.33 -1.43
C ASP A 343 24.79 11.76 -0.02
N VAL A 344 23.75 11.59 0.79
CA VAL A 344 23.82 10.95 2.12
C VAL A 344 23.14 9.60 2.08
N GLU A 345 23.72 8.59 2.73
CA GLU A 345 23.07 7.28 2.91
C GLU A 345 21.78 7.41 3.69
N ALA A 346 20.71 6.77 3.20
CA ALA A 346 19.40 6.85 3.84
C ALA A 346 19.37 6.17 5.22
N VAL A 347 20.14 5.09 5.38
CA VAL A 347 20.37 4.42 6.66
C VAL A 347 21.87 4.38 6.91
N ARG A 348 22.31 5.02 7.97
CA ARG A 348 23.71 5.07 8.40
C ARG A 348 23.90 4.31 9.71
N ALA A 349 24.87 3.39 9.73
CA ALA A 349 25.28 2.68 10.93
C ALA A 349 26.79 2.89 11.14
N TYR A 350 27.17 3.65 12.15
CA TYR A 350 28.56 4.03 12.38
C TYR A 350 28.89 4.16 13.86
N SER A 351 30.19 4.14 14.20
CA SER A 351 30.67 4.47 15.53
C SER A 351 31.02 5.95 15.62
N PHE A 352 30.76 6.57 16.77
CA PHE A 352 31.09 7.97 17.01
C PHE A 352 31.86 8.14 18.31
N ASN A 353 33.07 8.72 18.20
CA ASN A 353 33.90 9.05 19.32
C ASN A 353 33.55 10.44 19.85
N ASN A 354 33.01 10.51 21.08
CA ASN A 354 32.62 11.76 21.71
C ASN A 354 33.78 12.67 22.08
N ALA A 355 35.00 12.16 22.27
CA ALA A 355 36.14 12.96 22.69
C ALA A 355 36.71 13.80 21.56
N ASP A 356 36.91 13.19 20.41
CA ASP A 356 37.46 13.86 19.20
C ASP A 356 36.39 14.22 18.16
N LYS A 357 35.13 13.82 18.37
CA LYS A 357 33.97 14.09 17.50
C LYS A 357 34.13 13.50 16.10
N THR A 358 34.76 12.33 16.01
CA THR A 358 34.99 11.65 14.74
C THR A 358 34.01 10.49 14.55
N GLU A 359 33.58 10.35 13.29
CA GLU A 359 32.86 9.18 12.82
C GLU A 359 33.87 8.10 12.40
N ASN A 360 33.57 6.84 12.70
CA ASN A 360 34.37 5.70 12.33
C ASN A 360 33.46 4.59 11.78
N GLU A 361 34.02 3.76 10.93
CA GLU A 361 33.34 2.56 10.45
C GLU A 361 32.97 1.65 11.66
N TRP A 362 31.77 1.09 11.63
CA TRP A 362 31.30 0.11 12.59
C TRP A 362 31.15 -1.26 11.92
N SER A 363 32.24 -2.03 11.87
CA SER A 363 32.29 -3.32 11.19
C SER A 363 31.30 -4.36 11.74
N GLU A 364 30.92 -4.24 13.01
CA GLU A 364 29.97 -5.15 13.68
C GLU A 364 28.51 -4.69 13.57
N ALA A 365 28.21 -3.66 12.77
CA ALA A 365 26.86 -3.13 12.63
C ALA A 365 25.83 -4.21 12.25
N GLY A 366 26.19 -5.13 11.37
CA GLY A 366 25.31 -6.24 10.96
C GLY A 366 24.93 -7.24 12.04
N ASN A 367 25.60 -7.22 13.20
CA ASN A 367 25.20 -8.02 14.37
C ASN A 367 24.00 -7.39 15.14
N VAL A 368 23.69 -6.14 14.85
CA VAL A 368 22.69 -5.33 15.58
C VAL A 368 21.61 -4.80 14.64
N VAL A 369 22.00 -4.41 13.43
CA VAL A 369 21.13 -3.76 12.44
C VAL A 369 20.74 -4.75 11.36
N GLU A 370 19.46 -4.88 11.13
CA GLU A 370 18.89 -5.73 10.09
C GLU A 370 17.87 -4.94 9.25
N VAL A 371 18.15 -4.81 7.95
CA VAL A 371 17.25 -4.20 6.97
C VAL A 371 16.71 -5.31 6.08
N THR A 372 15.45 -5.64 6.23
CA THR A 372 14.77 -6.70 5.47
C THR A 372 13.85 -6.16 4.40
N GLY A 373 13.51 -4.86 4.46
CA GLY A 373 12.64 -4.24 3.47
C GLY A 373 12.68 -2.71 3.47
N GLY A 374 12.19 -2.14 2.38
CA GLY A 374 12.04 -0.69 2.20
C GLY A 374 12.59 -0.14 0.89
N SER A 375 12.35 1.15 0.67
CA SER A 375 12.81 1.92 -0.49
C SER A 375 13.64 3.12 -0.02
N PHE A 376 14.88 3.22 -0.48
CA PHE A 376 15.89 4.12 0.05
C PHE A 376 16.37 5.08 -1.06
N SER A 377 16.59 6.35 -0.74
CA SER A 377 17.12 7.36 -1.67
C SER A 377 18.57 7.13 -2.07
N SER A 378 19.25 6.18 -1.41
CA SER A 378 20.64 5.81 -1.67
C SER A 378 20.87 4.32 -1.47
N ASN A 379 22.01 3.79 -1.91
CA ASN A 379 22.47 2.49 -1.41
C ASN A 379 22.73 2.58 0.10
N ILE A 380 22.58 1.47 0.77
CA ILE A 380 22.93 1.29 2.19
C ILE A 380 23.97 0.19 2.31
N ALA A 381 24.69 0.15 3.42
CA ALA A 381 25.80 -0.79 3.62
C ALA A 381 25.31 -2.25 3.53
N GLU A 382 26.03 -3.08 2.77
CA GLU A 382 25.62 -4.48 2.52
C GLU A 382 25.56 -5.33 3.79
N ASN A 383 26.43 -5.07 4.76
CA ASN A 383 26.53 -5.84 6.01
C ASN A 383 25.31 -5.67 6.93
N ILE A 384 24.45 -4.69 6.69
CA ILE A 384 23.20 -4.50 7.44
C ILE A 384 21.95 -4.93 6.65
N VAL A 385 22.10 -5.35 5.38
CA VAL A 385 20.97 -5.79 4.54
C VAL A 385 20.81 -7.30 4.62
N ASN A 386 19.67 -7.74 5.12
CA ASN A 386 19.30 -9.15 5.20
C ASN A 386 18.03 -9.43 4.38
N SER A 387 18.19 -9.55 3.06
CA SER A 387 17.09 -9.88 2.16
C SER A 387 17.63 -10.63 0.94
N ASP A 388 16.83 -11.57 0.46
CA ASP A 388 17.07 -12.33 -0.77
C ASP A 388 16.53 -11.63 -2.03
N MET A 389 15.92 -10.45 -1.86
CA MET A 389 15.41 -9.63 -2.96
C MET A 389 15.89 -8.18 -2.83
N GLN A 390 16.70 -7.72 -3.79
CA GLN A 390 17.29 -6.38 -3.82
C GLN A 390 17.37 -5.86 -5.25
N ALA A 391 16.99 -4.62 -5.45
CA ALA A 391 17.08 -3.96 -6.75
C ALA A 391 17.42 -2.47 -6.59
N THR A 392 17.90 -1.87 -7.67
CA THR A 392 17.95 -0.42 -7.84
C THR A 392 17.01 -0.04 -8.96
N THR A 393 16.12 0.91 -8.73
CA THR A 393 15.21 1.44 -9.75
C THR A 393 15.57 2.88 -10.07
N THR A 394 15.42 3.29 -11.34
CA THR A 394 15.54 4.69 -11.75
C THR A 394 14.30 5.06 -12.55
N SER A 395 13.53 6.01 -12.06
CA SER A 395 12.30 6.51 -12.67
C SER A 395 12.25 8.03 -12.57
N GLY A 396 11.95 8.70 -13.67
CA GLY A 396 11.91 10.16 -13.71
C GLY A 396 13.23 10.86 -13.32
N GLY A 397 14.36 10.16 -13.40
CA GLY A 397 15.67 10.66 -12.99
C GLY A 397 16.01 10.43 -11.50
N GLU A 398 15.08 9.94 -10.72
CA GLU A 398 15.31 9.56 -9.32
C GLU A 398 15.72 8.09 -9.24
N THR A 399 16.81 7.82 -8.51
CA THR A 399 17.31 6.46 -8.27
C THR A 399 17.01 6.05 -6.84
N ARG A 400 16.50 4.84 -6.68
CA ARG A 400 16.18 4.26 -5.37
C ARG A 400 16.77 2.86 -5.24
N PHE A 401 17.33 2.58 -4.10
CA PHE A 401 17.69 1.23 -3.68
C PHE A 401 16.49 0.60 -2.96
N VAL A 402 16.12 -0.61 -3.35
CA VAL A 402 14.91 -1.28 -2.87
C VAL A 402 15.27 -2.65 -2.33
N VAL A 403 14.82 -2.94 -1.13
CA VAL A 403 15.11 -4.16 -0.37
C VAL A 403 13.82 -4.85 0.02
N GLY A 404 13.81 -6.18 -0.09
CA GLY A 404 12.67 -7.02 0.29
C GLY A 404 11.68 -7.26 -0.84
N LYS A 405 11.08 -8.44 -0.85
CA LYS A 405 10.18 -8.89 -1.92
C LYS A 405 9.06 -7.89 -2.18
N THR A 406 8.28 -7.55 -1.17
CA THR A 406 7.15 -6.63 -1.31
C THR A 406 7.57 -5.25 -1.82
N ALA A 407 8.67 -4.70 -1.32
CA ALA A 407 9.14 -3.39 -1.74
C ALA A 407 9.64 -3.41 -3.20
N VAL A 408 10.34 -4.47 -3.62
CA VAL A 408 10.78 -4.64 -5.01
C VAL A 408 9.57 -4.83 -5.95
N GLU A 409 8.59 -5.65 -5.58
CA GLU A 409 7.35 -5.83 -6.36
C GLU A 409 6.58 -4.50 -6.51
N ASN A 410 6.42 -3.73 -5.45
CA ASN A 410 5.79 -2.41 -5.49
C ASN A 410 6.58 -1.42 -6.37
N ALA A 411 7.91 -1.43 -6.26
CA ALA A 411 8.77 -0.60 -7.09
C ALA A 411 8.64 -0.97 -8.57
N ILE A 412 8.61 -2.26 -8.91
CA ILE A 412 8.39 -2.74 -10.28
C ILE A 412 7.04 -2.25 -10.83
N GLN A 413 5.96 -2.35 -10.05
CA GLN A 413 4.62 -1.90 -10.46
C GLN A 413 4.56 -0.39 -10.73
N ALA A 414 5.41 0.39 -10.09
CA ALA A 414 5.49 1.84 -10.27
C ALA A 414 6.30 2.27 -11.51
N LEU A 415 7.10 1.37 -12.10
CA LEU A 415 7.92 1.66 -13.27
C LEU A 415 7.08 1.95 -14.52
N LYS A 416 7.60 2.81 -15.36
CA LYS A 416 7.01 3.23 -16.62
C LYS A 416 7.97 2.94 -17.77
N SER A 417 7.46 2.99 -18.99
CA SER A 417 8.28 2.89 -20.21
C SER A 417 9.44 3.88 -20.18
N GLY A 418 10.64 3.39 -20.37
CA GLY A 418 11.89 4.16 -20.32
C GLY A 418 12.58 4.22 -18.96
N ASP A 419 11.93 3.73 -17.90
CA ASP A 419 12.55 3.57 -16.58
C ASP A 419 13.55 2.40 -16.59
N LYS A 420 14.33 2.28 -15.49
CA LYS A 420 15.37 1.26 -15.36
C LYS A 420 15.22 0.50 -14.05
N ILE A 421 15.55 -0.79 -14.09
CA ILE A 421 15.72 -1.63 -12.91
C ILE A 421 17.00 -2.47 -13.02
N THR A 422 17.78 -2.46 -11.96
CA THR A 422 18.96 -3.33 -11.81
C THR A 422 18.70 -4.29 -10.65
N PHE A 423 18.58 -5.56 -10.93
CA PHE A 423 18.47 -6.59 -9.90
C PHE A 423 19.85 -6.88 -9.30
N LYS A 424 19.98 -6.75 -7.98
CA LYS A 424 21.21 -7.03 -7.22
C LYS A 424 21.16 -8.37 -6.52
N LYS A 425 19.96 -8.77 -6.09
CA LYS A 425 19.70 -10.08 -5.48
C LYS A 425 18.26 -10.51 -5.80
N VAL A 426 18.09 -11.77 -6.15
CA VAL A 426 16.79 -12.36 -6.51
C VAL A 426 16.70 -13.76 -5.89
N ALA A 427 15.59 -14.06 -5.21
CA ALA A 427 15.31 -15.40 -4.70
C ALA A 427 15.23 -16.43 -5.83
N ASP A 428 15.56 -17.69 -5.54
CA ASP A 428 15.64 -18.75 -6.58
C ASP A 428 14.29 -19.08 -7.22
N ASP A 429 13.19 -18.87 -6.52
CA ASP A 429 11.82 -19.14 -6.94
C ASP A 429 11.01 -17.89 -7.31
N ALA A 430 11.68 -16.74 -7.44
CA ALA A 430 11.00 -15.49 -7.72
C ALA A 430 10.45 -15.44 -9.14
N VAL A 431 9.15 -15.18 -9.29
CA VAL A 431 8.52 -14.86 -10.56
C VAL A 431 8.49 -13.35 -10.70
N ILE A 432 9.27 -12.82 -11.64
CA ILE A 432 9.43 -11.38 -11.84
C ILE A 432 8.69 -10.98 -13.12
N THR A 433 7.80 -10.00 -12.99
CA THR A 433 7.11 -9.38 -14.12
C THR A 433 7.36 -7.88 -14.13
N VAL A 434 8.05 -7.39 -15.14
CA VAL A 434 8.44 -5.98 -15.32
C VAL A 434 7.62 -5.37 -16.45
N PRO A 435 7.16 -4.11 -16.34
CA PRO A 435 6.42 -3.42 -17.41
C PRO A 435 7.21 -3.32 -18.73
N GLU A 436 6.50 -3.11 -19.83
CA GLU A 436 7.08 -2.93 -21.17
C GLU A 436 8.07 -1.75 -21.23
N ASN A 437 9.10 -1.92 -22.05
CA ASN A 437 10.12 -0.89 -22.30
C ASN A 437 10.87 -0.39 -21.06
N VAL A 438 10.88 -1.14 -19.99
CA VAL A 438 11.77 -0.91 -18.85
C VAL A 438 13.11 -1.56 -19.16
N GLU A 439 14.20 -0.83 -18.97
CA GLU A 439 15.57 -1.36 -19.10
C GLU A 439 15.88 -2.22 -17.87
N ILE A 440 16.22 -3.48 -18.08
CA ILE A 440 16.56 -4.46 -17.05
C ILE A 440 18.06 -4.74 -17.10
N THR A 441 18.71 -4.71 -15.94
CA THR A 441 20.10 -5.15 -15.77
C THR A 441 20.16 -6.26 -14.73
N ASN A 442 20.78 -7.40 -15.07
CA ASN A 442 21.04 -8.47 -14.13
C ASN A 442 22.44 -8.32 -13.50
N SER A 443 22.49 -7.95 -12.23
CA SER A 443 23.71 -7.86 -11.42
C SER A 443 23.70 -8.82 -10.22
N THR A 444 22.93 -9.93 -10.30
CA THR A 444 22.71 -10.84 -9.16
C THR A 444 23.83 -11.88 -8.98
N GLY A 445 24.73 -12.04 -9.95
CA GLY A 445 25.75 -13.09 -9.94
C GLY A 445 25.22 -14.47 -10.39
N LYS A 446 23.96 -14.60 -10.81
CA LYS A 446 23.32 -15.77 -11.39
C LYS A 446 22.33 -15.35 -12.47
N ASP A 447 21.94 -16.27 -13.35
CA ASP A 447 20.88 -16.03 -14.32
C ASP A 447 19.53 -15.85 -13.59
N ILE A 448 18.71 -14.92 -14.08
CA ILE A 448 17.37 -14.64 -13.54
C ILE A 448 16.31 -14.74 -14.64
N THR A 449 15.09 -15.04 -14.27
CA THR A 449 13.95 -15.07 -15.20
C THR A 449 13.04 -13.89 -14.97
N VAL A 450 12.83 -13.08 -16.02
CA VAL A 450 11.94 -11.91 -16.00
C VAL A 450 11.02 -11.99 -17.23
N ASN A 451 9.71 -11.84 -17.04
CA ASN A 451 8.68 -11.98 -18.08
C ASN A 451 8.77 -13.31 -18.86
N GLY A 452 9.32 -14.36 -18.25
CA GLY A 452 9.54 -15.66 -18.88
C GLY A 452 10.79 -15.76 -19.75
N ASP A 453 11.63 -14.71 -19.80
CA ASP A 453 12.93 -14.71 -20.49
C ASP A 453 14.07 -14.85 -19.47
N THR A 454 15.12 -15.57 -19.85
CA THR A 454 16.31 -15.71 -19.01
C THR A 454 17.30 -14.58 -19.36
N PHE A 455 17.77 -13.90 -18.32
CA PHE A 455 18.77 -12.84 -18.39
C PHE A 455 20.07 -13.36 -17.78
N GLU A 456 21.13 -13.41 -18.58
CA GLU A 456 22.45 -13.81 -18.11
C GLU A 456 23.06 -12.77 -17.16
N VAL A 457 24.05 -13.22 -16.40
CA VAL A 457 24.78 -12.32 -15.49
C VAL A 457 25.44 -11.18 -16.26
N GLY A 458 25.18 -9.95 -15.87
CA GLY A 458 25.70 -8.73 -16.49
C GLY A 458 24.93 -8.29 -17.74
N GLU A 459 23.91 -9.01 -18.16
CA GLU A 459 23.07 -8.62 -19.30
C GLU A 459 22.26 -7.36 -18.97
N THR A 460 22.17 -6.46 -19.95
CA THR A 460 21.28 -5.28 -19.91
C THR A 460 20.46 -5.26 -21.19
N THR A 461 19.15 -5.31 -21.04
CA THR A 461 18.22 -5.30 -22.18
C THR A 461 16.87 -4.68 -21.75
N THR A 462 16.00 -4.46 -22.72
CA THR A 462 14.66 -3.91 -22.47
C THR A 462 13.67 -5.03 -22.28
N ALA A 463 12.78 -4.90 -21.30
CA ALA A 463 11.73 -5.87 -21.03
C ALA A 463 10.78 -6.04 -22.22
N HIS A 464 10.56 -7.29 -22.62
CA HIS A 464 9.54 -7.64 -23.59
C HIS A 464 8.27 -8.11 -22.89
N VAL A 465 7.13 -7.72 -23.41
CA VAL A 465 5.85 -8.32 -23.06
C VAL A 465 5.41 -9.17 -24.23
N TRP A 466 5.21 -10.44 -23.97
CA TRP A 466 4.93 -11.43 -25.00
C TRP A 466 3.43 -11.65 -25.17
N ASP A 467 3.01 -11.88 -26.42
CA ASP A 467 1.66 -12.34 -26.71
C ASP A 467 1.42 -13.72 -26.04
N THR A 468 0.18 -14.02 -25.73
CA THR A 468 -0.23 -15.33 -25.20
C THR A 468 -0.51 -16.33 -26.31
N GLU A 469 -0.62 -15.86 -27.54
CA GLU A 469 -0.98 -16.66 -28.72
C GLU A 469 0.14 -16.66 -29.77
N TYR A 470 0.24 -17.76 -30.53
CA TYR A 470 1.17 -17.84 -31.64
C TYR A 470 0.68 -17.03 -32.83
N THR A 471 1.55 -16.21 -33.38
CA THR A 471 1.35 -15.55 -34.68
C THR A 471 2.02 -16.37 -35.77
N ILE A 472 1.35 -16.57 -36.92
CA ILE A 472 1.96 -17.22 -38.08
C ILE A 472 2.92 -16.23 -38.73
N ASP A 473 4.21 -16.55 -38.69
CA ASP A 473 5.27 -15.76 -39.33
C ASP A 473 5.41 -16.03 -40.82
N LYS A 474 5.25 -17.29 -41.18
CA LYS A 474 5.28 -17.81 -42.56
C LYS A 474 4.27 -18.92 -42.69
N GLU A 475 3.37 -18.81 -43.62
CA GLU A 475 2.45 -19.88 -43.96
C GLU A 475 3.21 -21.08 -44.54
N ALA A 476 2.84 -22.30 -44.14
CA ALA A 476 3.37 -23.50 -44.77
C ALA A 476 2.79 -23.67 -46.18
N THR A 477 3.64 -24.09 -47.12
CA THR A 477 3.23 -24.50 -48.47
C THR A 477 3.22 -26.02 -48.59
N CYS A 478 2.96 -26.55 -49.79
CA CYS A 478 3.04 -27.98 -50.06
C CYS A 478 4.47 -28.52 -50.00
N THR A 479 5.47 -27.67 -50.16
CA THR A 479 6.89 -28.06 -50.32
C THR A 479 7.83 -27.36 -49.37
N GLU A 480 7.36 -26.31 -48.66
CA GLU A 480 8.16 -25.54 -47.72
C GLU A 480 7.46 -25.44 -46.39
N ASP A 481 8.20 -25.66 -45.35
CA ASP A 481 7.74 -25.47 -44.00
C ASP A 481 7.38 -23.99 -43.75
N GLY A 482 6.32 -23.75 -43.01
CA GLY A 482 5.95 -22.50 -42.42
C GLY A 482 6.56 -22.34 -41.03
N SER A 483 6.31 -21.20 -40.40
CA SER A 483 6.71 -20.95 -39.03
C SER A 483 5.68 -20.12 -38.30
N LYS A 484 5.60 -20.30 -37.00
CA LYS A 484 4.85 -19.47 -36.07
C LYS A 484 5.69 -19.19 -34.84
N SER A 485 5.50 -18.06 -34.23
CA SER A 485 6.21 -17.66 -33.01
C SER A 485 5.34 -16.78 -32.11
N ILE A 486 5.75 -16.62 -30.87
CA ILE A 486 5.17 -15.65 -29.95
C ILE A 486 5.88 -14.32 -30.17
N HIS A 487 5.11 -13.27 -30.48
CA HIS A 487 5.63 -11.94 -30.74
C HIS A 487 5.62 -11.05 -29.49
N CYS A 488 6.56 -10.11 -29.44
CA CYS A 488 6.50 -9.01 -28.50
C CYS A 488 5.32 -8.08 -28.84
N THR A 489 4.49 -7.74 -27.85
CA THR A 489 3.33 -6.86 -28.03
C THR A 489 3.67 -5.37 -27.99
N THR A 490 4.90 -5.03 -27.62
CA THR A 490 5.37 -3.66 -27.52
C THR A 490 5.40 -2.97 -28.90
N PRO A 491 4.78 -1.81 -29.09
CA PRO A 491 4.78 -1.09 -30.36
C PRO A 491 6.19 -0.84 -30.89
N GLY A 492 6.47 -1.32 -32.10
CA GLY A 492 7.78 -1.18 -32.76
C GLY A 492 8.82 -2.25 -32.38
N CYS A 493 8.50 -3.14 -31.45
CA CYS A 493 9.33 -4.30 -31.13
C CYS A 493 9.19 -5.39 -32.20
N THR A 494 10.30 -5.97 -32.64
CA THR A 494 10.36 -7.07 -33.63
C THR A 494 10.81 -8.39 -33.02
N ALA A 495 10.98 -8.42 -31.72
CA ALA A 495 11.42 -9.63 -31.00
C ALA A 495 10.38 -10.75 -31.07
N LYS A 496 10.86 -11.98 -31.17
CA LYS A 496 10.06 -13.22 -31.25
C LYS A 496 10.69 -14.28 -30.38
N LYS A 497 9.86 -15.17 -29.82
CA LYS A 497 10.29 -16.34 -29.07
C LYS A 497 9.46 -17.58 -29.43
N ASP A 498 9.90 -18.74 -28.97
CA ASP A 498 9.20 -20.04 -29.12
C ASP A 498 8.85 -20.35 -30.59
N VAL A 499 9.82 -20.13 -31.48
CA VAL A 499 9.64 -20.35 -32.91
C VAL A 499 9.36 -21.82 -33.15
N GLN A 500 8.20 -22.14 -33.74
CA GLN A 500 7.77 -23.46 -34.11
C GLN A 500 7.65 -23.61 -35.62
N ILE A 501 8.08 -24.74 -36.13
CA ILE A 501 7.92 -25.09 -37.53
C ILE A 501 6.49 -25.60 -37.77
N ILE A 502 5.84 -25.10 -38.82
CA ILE A 502 4.58 -25.62 -39.35
C ILE A 502 4.99 -26.51 -40.52
N PRO A 503 4.89 -27.83 -40.42
CA PRO A 503 5.34 -28.72 -41.47
C PRO A 503 4.64 -28.49 -42.81
N ALA A 504 5.39 -28.57 -43.91
CA ALA A 504 4.84 -28.56 -45.25
C ALA A 504 3.84 -29.70 -45.44
N ALA A 505 2.68 -29.41 -45.97
CA ALA A 505 1.62 -30.40 -46.18
C ALA A 505 0.72 -30.04 -47.36
N HIS A 506 0.31 -31.04 -48.10
CA HIS A 506 -0.69 -30.89 -49.16
C HIS A 506 -2.10 -30.76 -48.55
N LYS A 507 -2.87 -29.78 -49.03
CA LYS A 507 -4.30 -29.67 -48.70
C LYS A 507 -5.10 -30.45 -49.70
N LEU A 508 -5.36 -31.73 -49.40
CA LEU A 508 -5.96 -32.71 -50.30
C LEU A 508 -7.49 -32.68 -50.20
N GLU A 509 -8.14 -32.64 -51.38
CA GLU A 509 -9.58 -32.84 -51.51
C GLU A 509 -9.82 -34.08 -52.37
N ASN A 510 -10.79 -34.94 -52.00
CA ASN A 510 -11.12 -36.13 -52.73
C ASN A 510 -11.90 -35.83 -54.01
N VAL A 511 -11.37 -36.28 -55.14
CA VAL A 511 -12.05 -36.25 -56.43
C VAL A 511 -12.58 -37.65 -56.72
N ALA A 512 -13.89 -37.77 -56.90
CA ALA A 512 -14.53 -39.03 -57.17
C ALA A 512 -14.18 -39.57 -58.58
N GLU A 513 -14.14 -40.86 -58.72
CA GLU A 513 -13.95 -41.50 -60.02
C GLU A 513 -15.02 -41.11 -61.03
N GLN A 514 -14.59 -40.74 -62.23
CA GLN A 514 -15.46 -40.51 -63.35
C GLN A 514 -15.27 -41.69 -64.32
N GLN A 515 -16.29 -42.50 -64.47
CA GLN A 515 -16.26 -43.67 -65.34
C GLN A 515 -16.00 -43.28 -66.82
N ALA A 516 -15.15 -44.09 -67.47
CA ALA A 516 -14.93 -43.94 -68.89
C ALA A 516 -16.18 -44.38 -69.68
N THR A 517 -16.39 -43.76 -70.78
CA THR A 517 -17.41 -44.18 -71.76
C THR A 517 -16.72 -44.53 -73.09
N CYS A 518 -17.41 -45.06 -74.04
CA CYS A 518 -16.84 -45.26 -75.36
C CYS A 518 -16.54 -43.97 -76.13
N LYS A 519 -17.08 -42.84 -75.71
CA LYS A 519 -16.81 -41.50 -76.31
C LYS A 519 -15.79 -40.68 -75.54
N ALA A 520 -15.73 -40.84 -74.24
CA ALA A 520 -14.87 -40.05 -73.38
C ALA A 520 -14.04 -40.94 -72.46
N GLU A 521 -12.82 -40.54 -72.22
CA GLU A 521 -11.97 -41.09 -71.18
C GLU A 521 -12.56 -40.77 -69.79
N GLY A 522 -12.39 -41.67 -68.86
CA GLY A 522 -12.71 -41.44 -67.45
C GLY A 522 -11.51 -40.91 -66.67
N ILE A 523 -11.72 -40.61 -65.40
CA ILE A 523 -10.70 -40.22 -64.49
C ILE A 523 -10.81 -41.08 -63.22
N LYS A 524 -9.70 -41.65 -62.77
CA LYS A 524 -9.63 -42.43 -61.53
C LYS A 524 -9.90 -41.53 -60.30
N ALA A 525 -10.51 -42.14 -59.31
CA ALA A 525 -10.60 -41.44 -57.99
C ALA A 525 -9.20 -41.10 -57.53
N HIS A 526 -9.03 -39.84 -57.09
CA HIS A 526 -7.76 -39.30 -56.66
C HIS A 526 -7.96 -38.19 -55.62
N GLN A 527 -6.87 -37.74 -55.02
CA GLN A 527 -6.86 -36.58 -54.14
C GLN A 527 -6.19 -35.43 -54.89
N HIS A 528 -6.87 -34.32 -54.98
CA HIS A 528 -6.37 -33.06 -55.59
C HIS A 528 -5.87 -32.13 -54.53
N CYS A 529 -4.64 -31.60 -54.64
CA CYS A 529 -4.18 -30.56 -53.76
C CYS A 529 -4.64 -29.17 -54.22
N THR A 530 -5.50 -28.52 -53.44
CA THR A 530 -6.08 -27.20 -53.77
C THR A 530 -5.07 -26.06 -53.76
N VAL A 531 -3.84 -26.28 -53.22
CA VAL A 531 -2.78 -25.26 -53.11
C VAL A 531 -1.78 -25.36 -54.28
N CYS A 532 -1.29 -26.56 -54.60
CA CYS A 532 -0.27 -26.71 -55.65
C CYS A 532 -0.79 -27.33 -56.95
N GLY A 533 -2.07 -27.74 -56.98
CA GLY A 533 -2.71 -28.29 -58.19
C GLY A 533 -2.25 -29.71 -58.57
N LYS A 534 -1.53 -30.40 -57.69
CA LYS A 534 -1.05 -31.76 -57.91
C LYS A 534 -2.07 -32.79 -57.44
N ASP A 535 -2.08 -33.95 -58.11
CA ASP A 535 -2.99 -35.04 -57.85
C ASP A 535 -2.26 -36.25 -57.27
N PHE A 536 -2.91 -36.96 -56.36
CA PHE A 536 -2.32 -38.07 -55.62
C PHE A 536 -3.29 -39.28 -55.58
N ILE A 537 -2.72 -40.49 -55.72
CA ILE A 537 -3.39 -41.76 -55.37
C ILE A 537 -2.52 -42.45 -54.34
N ASP A 538 -3.11 -42.80 -53.18
CA ASP A 538 -2.43 -43.44 -52.07
C ASP A 538 -1.14 -42.71 -51.64
N GLY A 539 -1.19 -41.39 -51.65
CA GLY A 539 -0.07 -40.53 -51.24
C GLY A 539 1.05 -40.37 -52.29
N VAL A 540 0.89 -40.96 -53.48
CA VAL A 540 1.84 -40.89 -54.59
C VAL A 540 1.34 -39.89 -55.64
N GLU A 541 2.14 -38.89 -55.99
CA GLU A 541 1.86 -37.90 -57.04
C GLU A 541 1.59 -38.62 -58.37
N LYS A 542 0.52 -38.20 -59.05
CA LYS A 542 0.08 -38.72 -60.33
C LYS A 542 0.00 -37.66 -61.39
N THR A 543 0.43 -38.02 -62.61
CA THR A 543 0.24 -37.15 -63.76
C THR A 543 -1.20 -37.31 -64.30
N VAL A 544 -1.66 -36.30 -65.04
CA VAL A 544 -2.98 -36.34 -65.69
C VAL A 544 -3.18 -37.58 -66.53
N ASP A 545 -2.10 -38.02 -67.18
CA ASP A 545 -2.19 -39.26 -68.04
C ASP A 545 -2.30 -40.52 -67.20
N GLU A 546 -1.72 -40.63 -66.02
CA GLU A 546 -1.85 -41.73 -65.07
C GLU A 546 -3.24 -41.84 -64.42
N LEU A 547 -3.95 -40.71 -64.35
CA LEU A 547 -5.32 -40.68 -63.85
C LEU A 547 -6.36 -41.06 -64.88
N LYS A 548 -6.03 -41.08 -66.15
CA LYS A 548 -6.97 -41.45 -67.22
C LYS A 548 -7.41 -42.86 -67.12
N ILE A 549 -8.69 -43.06 -67.33
CA ILE A 549 -9.28 -44.38 -67.63
C ILE A 549 -9.57 -44.39 -69.12
N THR A 550 -8.94 -45.31 -69.82
CA THR A 550 -9.11 -45.43 -71.27
C THR A 550 -10.57 -45.65 -71.69
N LYS A 551 -10.91 -45.07 -72.81
CA LYS A 551 -12.27 -45.23 -73.37
C LYS A 551 -12.63 -46.72 -73.49
N LEU A 552 -13.87 -47.00 -73.19
CA LEU A 552 -14.41 -48.37 -73.40
C LEU A 552 -14.50 -48.67 -74.90
N ALA A 553 -14.27 -49.92 -75.25
CA ALA A 553 -14.48 -50.43 -76.63
C ALA A 553 -15.96 -50.32 -76.99
N HIS A 554 -16.22 -49.97 -78.23
CA HIS A 554 -17.59 -50.00 -78.75
C HIS A 554 -18.12 -51.43 -78.87
N THR A 555 -19.32 -51.69 -78.34
CA THR A 555 -20.04 -52.92 -78.53
C THR A 555 -21.16 -52.70 -79.51
N TYR A 556 -21.03 -53.24 -80.73
CA TYR A 556 -21.98 -52.97 -81.77
C TYR A 556 -23.02 -54.12 -81.86
N VAL A 557 -24.29 -53.72 -81.97
CA VAL A 557 -25.43 -54.57 -82.32
C VAL A 557 -26.16 -53.90 -83.47
N ASP A 558 -26.44 -54.65 -84.56
CA ASP A 558 -27.04 -54.09 -85.78
C ASP A 558 -26.32 -52.86 -86.34
N GLY A 559 -24.98 -52.87 -86.27
CA GLY A 559 -24.17 -51.80 -86.80
C GLY A 559 -24.18 -50.47 -85.99
N LYS A 560 -24.74 -50.49 -84.77
CA LYS A 560 -24.74 -49.34 -83.89
C LYS A 560 -24.20 -49.71 -82.49
N CYS A 561 -23.35 -48.90 -81.95
CA CYS A 561 -22.91 -49.03 -80.57
C CYS A 561 -24.08 -48.96 -79.62
N THR A 562 -24.23 -49.96 -78.74
CA THR A 562 -25.36 -50.08 -77.82
C THR A 562 -25.33 -48.99 -76.70
N VAL A 563 -24.18 -48.35 -76.49
CA VAL A 563 -24.00 -47.31 -75.42
C VAL A 563 -24.09 -45.92 -75.98
N CYS A 564 -23.46 -45.65 -77.14
CA CYS A 564 -23.34 -44.23 -77.63
C CYS A 564 -24.00 -44.02 -78.98
N GLY A 565 -24.57 -45.07 -79.63
CA GLY A 565 -25.29 -44.98 -80.89
C GLY A 565 -24.41 -44.75 -82.12
N GLU A 566 -23.08 -44.78 -82.01
CA GLU A 566 -22.13 -44.55 -83.09
C GLU A 566 -22.17 -45.74 -84.03
N SER A 567 -22.15 -45.49 -85.38
CA SER A 567 -22.23 -46.50 -86.39
C SER A 567 -20.87 -47.22 -86.57
N ASP A 568 -20.87 -48.54 -86.65
CA ASP A 568 -19.68 -49.30 -87.02
C ASP A 568 -19.37 -49.12 -88.52
N SER A 569 -18.21 -48.51 -88.77
CA SER A 569 -17.74 -48.25 -90.16
C SER A 569 -17.52 -49.51 -90.99
N ASN A 570 -17.49 -50.65 -90.36
CA ASN A 570 -17.31 -51.99 -91.05
C ASN A 570 -18.61 -52.76 -91.13
N TYR A 571 -19.73 -52.27 -90.68
CA TYR A 571 -21.03 -52.91 -90.73
C TYR A 571 -21.59 -52.89 -92.15
N ASN A 572 -21.67 -54.03 -92.79
CA ASN A 572 -22.26 -54.21 -94.11
C ASN A 572 -23.58 -55.02 -93.98
N PRO A 573 -24.75 -54.42 -94.24
CA PRO A 573 -26.05 -55.05 -94.07
C PRO A 573 -26.41 -55.94 -95.26
N GLY A 574 -25.61 -57.01 -95.58
CA GLY A 574 -25.90 -57.87 -96.72
C GLY A 574 -25.08 -59.14 -96.78
N THR A 575 -25.28 -60.09 -95.87
CA THR A 575 -25.15 -61.55 -96.08
C THR A 575 -25.70 -62.25 -94.82
N MET A 576 -26.97 -62.65 -94.92
CA MET A 576 -27.50 -63.70 -94.05
C MET A 576 -26.97 -65.03 -94.52
N ASN A 577 -26.43 -65.78 -93.61
CA ASN A 577 -26.47 -67.22 -93.72
C ASN A 577 -26.91 -67.81 -92.37
N PRO A 578 -28.02 -68.61 -92.42
CA PRO A 578 -28.56 -69.20 -91.22
C PRO A 578 -27.93 -70.57 -90.99
N GLU A 579 -27.44 -70.80 -89.85
CA GLU A 579 -27.28 -72.07 -89.13
C GLU A 579 -26.14 -71.95 -88.11
N GLN A 580 -26.42 -71.83 -86.92
CA GLN A 580 -26.39 -72.84 -85.90
C GLN A 580 -26.78 -72.29 -84.54
N MET A 581 -27.94 -72.81 -84.21
CA MET A 581 -28.37 -72.81 -82.79
C MET A 581 -27.51 -73.78 -82.00
N ILE A 582 -27.46 -73.46 -80.78
CA ILE A 582 -27.61 -74.22 -79.55
C ILE A 582 -26.47 -73.95 -78.54
N PRO A 583 -26.84 -73.92 -77.32
CA PRO A 583 -26.09 -73.33 -76.24
C PRO A 583 -25.34 -74.34 -75.39
N SER A 584 -24.42 -73.97 -74.68
CA SER A 584 -23.95 -74.72 -73.50
C SER A 584 -23.58 -73.82 -72.32
N GLN A 585 -24.49 -73.76 -71.48
CA GLN A 585 -24.15 -73.86 -70.04
C GLN A 585 -23.81 -75.32 -69.77
N PRO A 586 -23.25 -75.75 -68.65
CA PRO A 586 -22.80 -75.07 -67.45
C PRO A 586 -21.48 -75.65 -66.87
N ASN A 587 -21.07 -75.27 -65.80
CA ASN A 587 -20.69 -75.98 -64.56
C ASN A 587 -19.71 -75.14 -63.79
N ASP A 588 -20.08 -74.59 -62.72
CA ASP A 588 -20.32 -75.11 -61.38
C ASP A 588 -19.23 -76.06 -60.90
N THR A 589 -18.67 -75.66 -59.86
CA THR A 589 -18.03 -76.28 -58.68
C THR A 589 -16.81 -75.48 -58.24
N ASN A 590 -16.72 -74.89 -57.13
CA ASN A 590 -16.85 -75.37 -55.77
C ASN A 590 -16.92 -74.22 -54.75
N LYS A 591 -17.94 -74.33 -53.99
CA LYS A 591 -17.93 -73.82 -52.59
C LYS A 591 -17.17 -74.89 -51.75
N PRO A 592 -16.55 -74.54 -50.62
CA PRO A 592 -17.30 -74.49 -49.38
C PRO A 592 -16.92 -73.36 -48.48
N ASP A 593 -17.95 -72.80 -47.92
CA ASP A 593 -18.34 -72.78 -46.52
C ASP A 593 -17.24 -72.61 -45.47
N ASN A 594 -17.35 -71.52 -44.73
CA ASN A 594 -17.67 -71.47 -43.28
C ASN A 594 -17.69 -70.06 -42.84
N ARG A 595 -18.82 -69.59 -42.59
CA ARG A 595 -19.53 -69.36 -41.31
C ARG A 595 -18.72 -68.73 -40.16
N MET A 596 -19.39 -67.78 -39.67
CA MET A 596 -19.44 -67.20 -38.26
C MET A 596 -18.41 -66.16 -38.00
N ASP A 597 -18.71 -65.07 -37.37
CA ASP A 597 -19.91 -64.58 -36.65
C ASP A 597 -19.87 -63.07 -36.66
N ASN A 598 -21.02 -62.47 -36.77
CA ASN A 598 -21.28 -61.15 -36.29
C ASN A 598 -21.36 -61.23 -34.76
N PRO A 599 -20.93 -60.29 -34.03
CA PRO A 599 -21.90 -59.68 -33.14
C PRO A 599 -22.03 -58.14 -33.32
N GLU A 600 -23.20 -57.86 -33.39
CA GLU A 600 -23.95 -56.68 -33.02
C GLU A 600 -23.33 -55.66 -32.04
N THR A 601 -23.73 -54.48 -32.35
CA THR A 601 -24.18 -53.48 -31.35
C THR A 601 -23.18 -52.85 -30.42
N GLY A 602 -23.23 -51.57 -30.41
CA GLY A 602 -22.71 -50.72 -29.39
C GLY A 602 -22.55 -49.32 -29.91
N ASP A 603 -23.65 -48.72 -30.14
CA ASP A 603 -24.23 -47.62 -29.40
C ASP A 603 -23.27 -46.44 -29.20
N GLY A 604 -23.75 -45.36 -29.69
CA GLY A 604 -23.17 -44.05 -29.50
C GLY A 604 -22.94 -43.73 -28.03
N SER A 605 -21.78 -43.30 -27.73
CA SER A 605 -21.59 -42.51 -26.51
C SER A 605 -20.91 -41.19 -26.84
N ASN A 606 -21.71 -40.18 -26.70
CA ASN A 606 -21.30 -38.82 -26.53
C ASN A 606 -20.19 -38.72 -25.48
N LEU A 607 -19.01 -38.31 -25.87
CA LEU A 607 -18.00 -37.83 -24.96
C LEU A 607 -18.30 -36.37 -24.66
N THR A 608 -19.12 -36.12 -23.64
CA THR A 608 -19.20 -34.88 -22.91
C THR A 608 -17.92 -34.73 -22.10
N LEU A 609 -17.13 -33.74 -22.44
CA LEU A 609 -16.03 -33.23 -21.62
C LEU A 609 -16.60 -32.76 -20.27
N PRO A 610 -16.05 -33.16 -19.13
CA PRO A 610 -16.42 -32.55 -17.84
C PRO A 610 -15.76 -31.18 -17.75
N ILE A 611 -16.60 -30.15 -17.71
CA ILE A 611 -16.22 -28.82 -17.27
C ILE A 611 -15.97 -28.92 -15.76
N ILE A 612 -14.72 -28.79 -15.35
CA ILE A 612 -14.35 -28.59 -13.93
C ILE A 612 -14.63 -27.14 -13.61
N ILE A 613 -15.74 -26.90 -12.93
CA ILE A 613 -16.01 -25.63 -12.28
C ILE A 613 -15.19 -25.59 -10.99
N LEU A 614 -14.07 -24.88 -11.00
CA LEU A 614 -13.40 -24.45 -9.78
C LEU A 614 -14.15 -23.26 -9.23
N SER A 615 -14.90 -23.49 -8.17
CA SER A 615 -15.47 -22.46 -7.32
C SER A 615 -14.34 -21.75 -6.58
N VAL A 616 -13.96 -20.56 -7.03
CA VAL A 616 -13.13 -19.64 -6.27
C VAL A 616 -14.04 -18.92 -5.28
N SER A 617 -13.90 -19.27 -4.01
CA SER A 617 -14.48 -18.54 -2.89
C SER A 617 -13.88 -17.14 -2.83
N GLY A 618 -14.74 -16.15 -3.03
CA GLY A 618 -14.37 -14.74 -2.93
C GLY A 618 -13.95 -14.36 -1.52
N ILE A 619 -12.77 -13.78 -1.40
CA ILE A 619 -12.41 -12.92 -0.29
C ILE A 619 -12.45 -11.51 -0.84
N GLY A 620 -13.38 -10.72 -0.30
CA GLY A 620 -13.60 -9.34 -0.70
C GLY A 620 -12.41 -8.46 -0.32
N LEU A 621 -11.81 -7.84 -1.31
CA LEU A 621 -10.93 -6.69 -1.15
C LEU A 621 -11.81 -5.43 -1.19
N SER A 622 -11.99 -4.82 -0.03
CA SER A 622 -12.58 -3.49 0.10
C SER A 622 -11.57 -2.47 -0.40
N GLY A 623 -11.70 -2.06 -1.65
CA GLY A 623 -10.97 -0.92 -2.19
C GLY A 623 -11.51 0.38 -1.59
N ILE A 624 -10.71 1.07 -0.81
CA ILE A 624 -10.98 2.43 -0.36
C ILE A 624 -10.66 3.38 -1.52
N PHE A 625 -11.68 3.86 -2.19
CA PHE A 625 -11.57 4.99 -3.11
C PHE A 625 -11.49 6.29 -2.30
N ILE A 626 -10.32 6.91 -2.28
CA ILE A 626 -10.18 8.30 -1.82
C ILE A 626 -10.69 9.21 -2.94
N TYR A 627 -11.86 9.78 -2.73
CA TYR A 627 -12.48 10.77 -3.61
C TYR A 627 -11.93 12.15 -3.29
N LEU A 628 -10.92 12.60 -4.04
CA LEU A 628 -10.47 14.00 -4.02
C LEU A 628 -11.52 14.89 -4.72
N ARG A 629 -12.37 15.52 -3.93
CA ARG A 629 -13.33 16.52 -4.40
C ARG A 629 -12.61 17.86 -4.51
N LYS A 630 -12.15 18.22 -5.72
CA LYS A 630 -11.78 19.61 -6.06
C LYS A 630 -13.00 20.51 -5.93
N ARG A 631 -13.05 21.36 -4.93
CA ARG A 631 -13.92 22.53 -4.92
C ARG A 631 -13.26 23.64 -5.71
N LYS A 632 -13.83 24.00 -6.85
CA LYS A 632 -13.60 25.27 -7.50
C LYS A 632 -14.27 26.36 -6.65
N CYS A 633 -13.51 27.30 -6.15
CA CYS A 633 -14.04 28.59 -5.73
C CYS A 633 -14.12 29.49 -6.95
N ASN A 634 -15.33 29.85 -7.32
CA ASN A 634 -15.61 31.07 -8.10
C ASN A 634 -16.17 32.12 -7.14
N ARG A 635 -15.52 33.26 -7.17
CA ARG A 635 -15.80 34.60 -6.63
C ARG A 635 -15.30 34.85 -5.21
#